data_d2a03d102d81f56b30eae877f9f36d89
#
_entry.id   d2a03d102d81f56b30eae877f9f36d89
#
_cell.length_a   1.000
_cell.length_b   1.000
_cell.length_c   1.000
_cell.angle_alpha   90.00
_cell.angle_beta   90.00
_cell.angle_gamma   90.00
#
_symmetry.space_group_name_H-M   'P 1'
#
loop_
_entity.id
_entity.type
_entity.pdbx_description
1 polymer ?
#
loop_
_entity_poly.entity_id
_entity_poly.type
_entity_poly.pdbx_seq_one_letter_code
_entity_poly.pdbx_strand_id
1 'polypeptide(L)'
;MKRNAIILIFSVIGLLLATARAGDIAGQWRAEFDTQIGLQKYLFTFQTNDDKFAGKAAAEIGDQKREVEFKEGKITGDTVSFVEMLSFQGNDIRIQYTGKVGTNEIDFTREVGDIAKENFKATRVAATVTNVQAEAKTNAAVAPQEPRTNRGRNVVLGPDDKPAFPEPPTGFNVARDNIPHGKREMITYESKTVGTTRKMQVYTPPGYSTDKKYPVLYLLHGIGGDETEWERFAHPDVLLDNLIADGKAVPMIIVMPNGRAQKDDRANAGMGAAPAFAIFERDLLDDVIPTIQSRYSTYTNRENRALAGLSMGGGQTLNFGFAHLDMFAWLGGFSSAPNTKPPAELVPDPVAVKEQLKLLWLSGGNKDGLLPISQGMHAYLKEKGVPHIWHVDGNGHDPAHWRNSLYNFAQLIFR
;
A
#
# COMPACT_ATOMS: atom_id res chain seq x y z
N MET A 1 4.91 13.66 91.59
CA MET A 1 4.67 14.20 90.25
C MET A 1 5.27 13.24 89.26
N LYS A 2 4.47 12.35 88.66
CA LYS A 2 4.91 11.35 87.68
C LYS A 2 4.59 11.88 86.26
N ARG A 3 5.57 12.03 85.39
CA ARG A 3 5.44 12.46 84.00
C ARG A 3 5.32 11.17 83.14
N ASN A 4 4.17 10.98 82.54
CA ASN A 4 3.93 9.97 81.55
C ASN A 4 4.48 10.43 80.20
N ALA A 5 5.40 9.68 79.58
CA ALA A 5 5.84 9.85 78.25
C ALA A 5 4.98 8.96 77.31
N ILE A 6 4.30 9.58 76.36
CA ILE A 6 3.54 8.89 75.30
C ILE A 6 4.54 8.70 74.13
N ILE A 7 4.81 7.45 73.80
CA ILE A 7 5.60 7.08 72.60
C ILE A 7 4.61 6.91 71.44
N LEU A 8 4.67 7.79 70.45
CA LEU A 8 3.99 7.71 69.19
C LEU A 8 4.77 6.77 68.23
N ILE A 9 4.23 5.61 67.95
CA ILE A 9 4.80 4.72 66.90
C ILE A 9 4.22 5.13 65.57
N PHE A 10 5.01 5.74 64.68
CA PHE A 10 4.70 5.95 63.29
C PHE A 10 4.95 4.66 62.54
N SER A 11 3.87 3.93 62.14
CA SER A 11 3.95 2.90 61.17
C SER A 11 4.10 3.48 59.76
N VAL A 12 5.30 3.43 59.21
CA VAL A 12 5.56 3.72 57.80
C VAL A 12 5.13 2.49 57.01
N ILE A 13 3.95 2.56 56.37
CA ILE A 13 3.56 1.57 55.38
C ILE A 13 4.33 1.92 54.11
N GLY A 14 5.46 1.25 53.89
CA GLY A 14 6.22 1.28 52.67
C GLY A 14 5.40 0.61 51.56
N LEU A 15 4.89 1.45 50.63
CA LEU A 15 4.31 0.95 49.40
C LEU A 15 5.48 0.44 48.52
N LEU A 16 5.72 -0.87 48.56
CA LEU A 16 6.64 -1.54 47.64
C LEU A 16 6.02 -1.47 46.23
N LEU A 17 6.41 -0.47 45.47
CA LEU A 17 6.23 -0.48 44.01
C LEU A 17 7.11 -1.64 43.49
N ALA A 18 6.52 -2.78 43.22
CA ALA A 18 7.18 -3.85 42.50
C ALA A 18 7.52 -3.36 41.10
N THR A 19 8.79 -3.01 40.88
CA THR A 19 9.33 -2.77 39.54
C THR A 19 9.32 -4.11 38.81
N ALA A 20 8.49 -4.23 37.78
CA ALA A 20 8.49 -5.41 36.91
C ALA A 20 9.92 -5.60 36.35
N ARG A 21 10.46 -6.80 36.56
CA ARG A 21 11.72 -7.21 35.91
C ARG A 21 11.37 -7.83 34.56
N ALA A 22 12.17 -7.58 33.53
CA ALA A 22 11.95 -8.19 32.22
C ALA A 22 11.96 -9.73 32.24
N GLY A 23 12.41 -10.36 33.32
CA GLY A 23 12.25 -11.80 33.58
C GLY A 23 10.81 -12.26 33.74
N ASP A 24 9.84 -11.34 33.92
CA ASP A 24 8.40 -11.66 34.01
C ASP A 24 7.65 -11.60 32.66
N ILE A 25 8.37 -11.58 31.54
CA ILE A 25 7.77 -11.58 30.21
C ILE A 25 7.20 -12.94 29.80
N ALA A 26 7.57 -14.03 30.45
CA ALA A 26 7.10 -15.37 30.10
C ALA A 26 5.57 -15.47 30.10
N GLY A 27 5.02 -16.25 29.17
CA GLY A 27 3.58 -16.44 29.01
C GLY A 27 3.04 -15.89 27.70
N GLN A 28 1.71 -15.71 27.65
CA GLN A 28 1.01 -15.25 26.43
C GLN A 28 0.61 -13.77 26.55
N TRP A 29 0.78 -13.07 25.43
CA TRP A 29 0.45 -11.65 25.31
C TRP A 29 -0.30 -11.40 24.01
N ARG A 30 -1.41 -10.68 24.08
CA ARG A 30 -2.22 -10.34 22.93
C ARG A 30 -2.01 -8.89 22.56
N ALA A 31 -1.84 -8.63 21.25
CA ALA A 31 -1.84 -7.29 20.68
C ALA A 31 -2.74 -7.23 19.45
N GLU A 32 -3.41 -6.10 19.30
CA GLU A 32 -4.12 -5.73 18.10
C GLU A 32 -3.70 -4.30 17.77
N PHE A 33 -3.20 -4.06 16.56
CA PHE A 33 -2.71 -2.75 16.14
C PHE A 33 -2.85 -2.56 14.64
N ASP A 34 -3.12 -1.32 14.26
CA ASP A 34 -3.24 -0.93 12.86
C ASP A 34 -1.85 -0.74 12.25
N THR A 35 -1.69 -1.22 11.03
CA THR A 35 -0.50 -1.03 10.23
C THR A 35 -0.86 -0.55 8.83
N GLN A 36 0.12 -0.12 8.07
CA GLN A 36 -0.07 0.26 6.67
C GLN A 36 -0.69 -0.85 5.80
N ILE A 37 -0.52 -2.11 6.20
CA ILE A 37 -1.12 -3.27 5.55
C ILE A 37 -2.37 -3.79 6.26
N GLY A 38 -2.89 -3.05 7.26
CA GLY A 38 -4.12 -3.25 8.01
C GLY A 38 -3.94 -3.74 9.43
N LEU A 39 -5.08 -4.03 10.08
CA LEU A 39 -5.14 -4.53 11.45
C LEU A 39 -4.40 -5.85 11.56
N GLN A 40 -3.41 -5.87 12.44
CA GLN A 40 -2.66 -7.07 12.80
C GLN A 40 -3.07 -7.53 14.19
N LYS A 41 -3.25 -8.83 14.32
CA LYS A 41 -3.53 -9.48 15.59
C LYS A 41 -2.42 -10.47 15.89
N TYR A 42 -1.80 -10.29 17.03
CA TYR A 42 -0.71 -11.14 17.48
C TYR A 42 -1.06 -11.79 18.81
N LEU A 43 -0.81 -13.09 18.92
CA LEU A 43 -0.71 -13.80 20.18
C LEU A 43 0.74 -14.22 20.35
N PHE A 44 1.50 -13.40 21.03
CA PHE A 44 2.88 -13.69 21.40
C PHE A 44 2.92 -14.76 22.50
N THR A 45 3.85 -15.71 22.39
CA THR A 45 4.16 -16.67 23.43
C THR A 45 5.65 -16.59 23.72
N PHE A 46 6.00 -16.08 24.89
CA PHE A 46 7.38 -15.90 25.30
C PHE A 46 7.78 -16.96 26.34
N GLN A 47 9.01 -17.42 26.22
CA GLN A 47 9.65 -18.34 27.12
C GLN A 47 10.99 -17.75 27.56
N THR A 48 11.25 -17.79 28.87
CA THR A 48 12.51 -17.34 29.45
C THR A 48 13.13 -18.50 30.21
N ASN A 49 14.43 -18.70 30.06
CA ASN A 49 15.22 -19.61 30.84
C ASN A 49 16.51 -18.89 31.20
N ASP A 50 16.59 -18.39 32.44
CA ASP A 50 17.62 -17.49 32.94
C ASP A 50 17.71 -16.23 32.02
N ASP A 51 18.87 -15.98 31.42
CA ASP A 51 19.10 -14.83 30.52
C ASP A 51 18.74 -15.12 29.05
N LYS A 52 18.22 -16.30 28.73
CA LYS A 52 17.82 -16.67 27.39
C LYS A 52 16.35 -16.37 27.17
N PHE A 53 16.08 -15.70 26.05
CA PHE A 53 14.76 -15.34 25.59
C PHE A 53 14.47 -16.08 24.27
N ALA A 54 13.36 -16.77 24.23
CA ALA A 54 12.82 -17.38 23.04
C ALA A 54 11.31 -17.09 22.97
N GLY A 55 10.77 -17.03 21.77
CA GLY A 55 9.36 -16.78 21.61
C GLY A 55 8.87 -17.07 20.21
N LYS A 56 7.55 -17.18 20.11
CA LYS A 56 6.82 -17.30 18.87
C LYS A 56 5.54 -16.48 18.93
N ALA A 57 4.95 -16.23 17.78
CA ALA A 57 3.61 -15.67 17.73
C ALA A 57 2.73 -16.40 16.72
N ALA A 58 1.44 -16.51 17.06
CA ALA A 58 0.40 -16.67 16.06
C ALA A 58 0.01 -15.25 15.59
N ALA A 59 0.28 -14.94 14.33
CA ALA A 59 -0.04 -13.66 13.72
C ALA A 59 -1.20 -13.82 12.74
N GLU A 60 -2.13 -12.87 12.78
CA GLU A 60 -3.29 -12.83 11.90
C GLU A 60 -3.36 -11.46 11.23
N ILE A 61 -3.39 -11.43 9.89
CA ILE A 61 -3.52 -10.24 9.05
C ILE A 61 -4.65 -10.51 8.06
N GLY A 62 -5.80 -9.89 8.28
CA GLY A 62 -7.02 -10.25 7.54
C GLY A 62 -7.33 -11.75 7.75
N ASP A 63 -7.50 -12.49 6.64
CA ASP A 63 -7.78 -13.94 6.69
C ASP A 63 -6.49 -14.81 6.73
N GLN A 64 -5.32 -14.20 6.65
CA GLN A 64 -4.05 -14.93 6.67
C GLN A 64 -3.58 -15.15 8.10
N LYS A 65 -3.41 -16.41 8.47
CA LYS A 65 -2.82 -16.85 9.75
C LYS A 65 -1.45 -17.43 9.48
N ARG A 66 -0.49 -17.05 10.31
CA ARG A 66 0.87 -17.58 10.24
C ARG A 66 1.44 -17.79 11.64
N GLU A 67 2.28 -18.77 11.77
CA GLU A 67 3.15 -18.90 12.95
C GLU A 67 4.51 -18.29 12.64
N VAL A 68 5.07 -17.57 13.61
CA VAL A 68 6.33 -16.88 13.52
C VAL A 68 7.20 -17.29 14.69
N GLU A 69 8.42 -17.71 14.41
CA GLU A 69 9.44 -17.89 15.43
C GLU A 69 10.34 -16.66 15.50
N PHE A 70 10.64 -16.20 16.73
CA PHE A 70 11.49 -15.03 16.92
C PHE A 70 12.96 -15.43 16.96
N LYS A 71 13.78 -14.57 16.36
CA LYS A 71 15.24 -14.67 16.37
C LYS A 71 15.84 -13.55 17.19
N GLU A 72 17.10 -13.67 17.57
CA GLU A 72 17.89 -12.62 18.23
C GLU A 72 17.25 -12.08 19.52
N GLY A 73 16.53 -12.95 20.24
CA GLY A 73 15.85 -12.56 21.46
C GLY A 73 16.82 -12.14 22.57
N LYS A 74 16.61 -10.95 23.15
CA LYS A 74 17.44 -10.38 24.22
C LYS A 74 16.58 -9.67 25.26
N ILE A 75 16.99 -9.80 26.52
CA ILE A 75 16.43 -9.06 27.66
C ILE A 75 17.51 -8.17 28.23
N THR A 76 17.19 -6.92 28.48
CA THR A 76 18.11 -5.94 29.12
C THR A 76 17.31 -5.06 30.08
N GLY A 77 17.40 -5.34 31.37
CA GLY A 77 16.62 -4.63 32.40
C GLY A 77 15.11 -4.90 32.24
N ASP A 78 14.34 -3.87 31.96
CA ASP A 78 12.90 -3.91 31.69
C ASP A 78 12.58 -3.92 30.17
N THR A 79 13.58 -4.07 29.34
CA THR A 79 13.43 -3.99 27.89
C THR A 79 13.70 -5.34 27.23
N VAL A 80 12.81 -5.77 26.36
CA VAL A 80 12.93 -6.95 25.51
C VAL A 80 13.13 -6.52 24.06
N SER A 81 13.98 -7.24 23.33
CA SER A 81 14.12 -7.07 21.88
C SER A 81 14.22 -8.41 21.17
N PHE A 82 13.65 -8.51 19.98
CA PHE A 82 13.68 -9.72 19.14
C PHE A 82 13.40 -9.36 17.67
N VAL A 83 13.63 -10.33 16.81
CA VAL A 83 13.47 -10.20 15.37
C VAL A 83 12.48 -11.24 14.86
N GLU A 84 11.55 -10.80 14.05
CA GLU A 84 10.72 -11.62 13.19
C GLU A 84 11.25 -11.53 11.76
N MET A 85 11.37 -12.67 11.09
CA MET A 85 11.64 -12.72 9.65
C MET A 85 10.34 -12.99 8.92
N LEU A 86 9.89 -12.03 8.15
CA LEU A 86 8.71 -12.15 7.32
C LEU A 86 9.13 -12.44 5.87
N SER A 87 8.88 -13.66 5.41
CA SER A 87 9.02 -13.95 3.97
C SER A 87 7.79 -13.47 3.22
N PHE A 88 7.98 -12.47 2.38
CA PHE A 88 6.93 -11.94 1.54
C PHE A 88 7.38 -11.94 0.08
N GLN A 89 6.67 -12.68 -0.77
CA GLN A 89 6.99 -12.85 -2.19
C GLN A 89 8.46 -13.28 -2.46
N GLY A 90 8.99 -14.14 -1.60
CA GLY A 90 10.35 -14.68 -1.75
C GLY A 90 11.47 -13.80 -1.19
N ASN A 91 11.15 -12.68 -0.55
CA ASN A 91 12.11 -11.84 0.16
C ASN A 91 11.88 -11.88 1.66
N ASP A 92 12.96 -11.92 2.42
CA ASP A 92 12.95 -11.90 3.87
C ASP A 92 13.02 -10.45 4.38
N ILE A 93 11.93 -9.99 4.96
CA ILE A 93 11.85 -8.68 5.62
C ILE A 93 12.19 -8.88 7.08
N ARG A 94 13.23 -8.16 7.55
CA ARG A 94 13.60 -8.12 8.96
C ARG A 94 12.69 -7.14 9.70
N ILE A 95 11.98 -7.63 10.71
CA ILE A 95 11.12 -6.84 11.58
C ILE A 95 11.73 -6.86 12.98
N GLN A 96 12.18 -5.71 13.43
CA GLN A 96 12.75 -5.54 14.77
C GLN A 96 11.66 -5.11 15.75
N TYR A 97 11.59 -5.80 16.87
CA TYR A 97 10.74 -5.43 18.01
C TYR A 97 11.60 -4.96 19.16
N THR A 98 11.18 -3.87 19.80
CA THR A 98 11.72 -3.40 21.08
C THR A 98 10.53 -3.12 22.01
N GLY A 99 10.47 -3.75 23.16
CA GLY A 99 9.33 -3.65 24.08
C GLY A 99 9.75 -3.28 25.49
N LYS A 100 9.08 -2.30 26.09
CA LYS A 100 9.22 -1.99 27.52
C LYS A 100 8.19 -2.79 28.32
N VAL A 101 8.67 -3.68 29.19
CA VAL A 101 7.86 -4.65 29.91
C VAL A 101 7.32 -4.03 31.20
N GLY A 102 5.99 -3.94 31.30
CA GLY A 102 5.26 -3.64 32.52
C GLY A 102 4.65 -4.91 33.14
N THR A 103 3.83 -4.78 34.16
CA THR A 103 3.25 -5.91 34.89
C THR A 103 2.24 -6.70 34.02
N ASN A 104 1.35 -5.99 33.32
CA ASN A 104 0.29 -6.57 32.49
C ASN A 104 0.27 -6.05 31.05
N GLU A 105 1.18 -5.15 30.71
CA GLU A 105 1.32 -4.55 29.40
C GLU A 105 2.77 -4.52 28.96
N ILE A 106 3.00 -4.60 27.65
CA ILE A 106 4.30 -4.32 27.03
C ILE A 106 4.04 -3.24 25.99
N ASP A 107 4.78 -2.12 26.09
CA ASP A 107 4.80 -1.07 25.09
C ASP A 107 5.83 -1.42 24.02
N PHE A 108 5.38 -1.87 22.85
CA PHE A 108 6.24 -2.25 21.75
C PHE A 108 6.43 -1.12 20.75
N THR A 109 7.65 -1.00 20.28
CA THR A 109 8.02 -0.39 19.00
C THR A 109 8.40 -1.51 18.04
N ARG A 110 7.79 -1.53 16.85
CA ARG A 110 8.03 -2.47 15.76
C ARG A 110 8.58 -1.70 14.56
N GLU A 111 9.75 -2.08 14.08
CA GLU A 111 10.41 -1.49 12.92
C GLU A 111 10.47 -2.54 11.81
N VAL A 112 9.83 -2.25 10.67
CA VAL A 112 9.71 -3.14 9.50
C VAL A 112 10.74 -2.70 8.47
N GLY A 113 11.96 -3.18 8.56
CA GLY A 113 13.07 -2.65 7.77
C GLY A 113 13.15 -1.13 7.90
N ASP A 114 13.37 -0.45 6.77
CA ASP A 114 13.33 1.02 6.68
C ASP A 114 11.94 1.56 6.25
N ILE A 115 10.90 0.69 6.26
CA ILE A 115 9.60 0.96 5.61
C ILE A 115 8.60 1.57 6.57
N ALA A 116 8.53 1.04 7.81
CA ALA A 116 7.52 1.45 8.78
C ALA A 116 8.05 1.35 10.20
N LYS A 117 7.59 2.28 11.04
CA LYS A 117 7.78 2.25 12.49
C LYS A 117 6.42 2.38 13.15
N GLU A 118 6.07 1.39 13.95
CA GLU A 118 4.76 1.26 14.58
C GLU A 118 4.91 1.12 16.08
N ASN A 119 4.02 1.73 16.85
CA ASN A 119 3.97 1.60 18.29
C ASN A 119 2.63 0.98 18.68
N PHE A 120 2.66 -0.03 19.54
CA PHE A 120 1.46 -0.69 20.02
C PHE A 120 1.65 -1.28 21.40
N LYS A 121 0.55 -1.66 22.05
CA LYS A 121 0.55 -2.34 23.34
C LYS A 121 0.17 -3.81 23.20
N ALA A 122 0.88 -4.66 23.91
CA ALA A 122 0.48 -6.05 24.13
C ALA A 122 0.01 -6.20 25.57
N THR A 123 -1.10 -6.90 25.79
CA THR A 123 -1.67 -7.17 27.12
C THR A 123 -1.49 -8.64 27.48
N ARG A 124 -1.19 -8.92 28.74
CA ARG A 124 -1.01 -10.29 29.23
C ARG A 124 -2.34 -11.06 29.19
N VAL A 125 -2.31 -12.25 28.63
CA VAL A 125 -3.46 -13.17 28.67
C VAL A 125 -3.44 -13.92 30.01
N ALA A 126 -4.52 -13.77 30.79
CA ALA A 126 -4.65 -14.48 32.06
C ALA A 126 -4.61 -16.00 31.84
N ALA A 127 -3.80 -16.70 32.62
CA ALA A 127 -3.74 -18.15 32.56
C ALA A 127 -5.09 -18.73 33.07
N THR A 128 -5.87 -19.26 32.15
CA THR A 128 -7.05 -20.05 32.50
C THR A 128 -6.54 -21.40 33.02
N VAL A 129 -6.71 -21.65 34.31
CA VAL A 129 -6.44 -22.98 34.91
C VAL A 129 -7.48 -23.96 34.37
N THR A 130 -7.15 -24.67 33.34
CA THR A 130 -7.97 -25.79 32.85
C THR A 130 -7.56 -27.06 33.59
N ASN A 131 -8.39 -27.47 34.52
CA ASN A 131 -8.38 -28.84 35.02
C ASN A 131 -8.73 -29.78 33.86
N VAL A 132 -7.78 -30.58 33.44
CA VAL A 132 -8.00 -31.64 32.46
C VAL A 132 -8.61 -32.83 33.19
N GLN A 133 -9.94 -32.95 33.09
CA GLN A 133 -10.59 -34.26 33.24
C GLN A 133 -10.97 -34.75 31.85
N ALA A 134 -10.47 -35.94 31.55
CA ALA A 134 -10.77 -36.64 30.31
C ALA A 134 -12.24 -37.07 30.32
N GLU A 135 -13.00 -36.68 29.31
CA GLU A 135 -14.27 -37.33 28.98
C GLU A 135 -14.36 -37.67 27.49
N ALA A 136 -15.01 -38.80 27.30
CA ALA A 136 -15.05 -39.65 26.13
C ALA A 136 -15.81 -39.04 24.93
N LYS A 137 -15.44 -39.54 23.76
CA LYS A 137 -16.07 -39.34 22.47
C LYS A 137 -17.58 -39.61 22.48
N THR A 138 -18.38 -38.63 22.03
CA THR A 138 -19.66 -38.90 21.40
C THR A 138 -19.73 -38.15 20.08
N ASN A 139 -19.99 -38.94 19.04
CA ASN A 139 -20.27 -38.45 17.68
C ASN A 139 -21.57 -37.62 17.69
N ALA A 140 -21.50 -36.36 17.37
CA ALA A 140 -22.66 -35.54 17.02
C ALA A 140 -22.53 -35.07 15.58
N ALA A 141 -23.62 -35.26 14.85
CA ALA A 141 -23.77 -35.02 13.41
C ALA A 141 -23.41 -33.58 12.99
N VAL A 142 -22.70 -33.47 11.87
CA VAL A 142 -22.37 -32.23 11.22
C VAL A 142 -23.65 -31.60 10.64
N ALA A 143 -24.04 -30.44 11.17
CA ALA A 143 -25.04 -29.59 10.57
C ALA A 143 -24.45 -28.91 9.32
N PRO A 144 -25.25 -28.62 8.26
CA PRO A 144 -24.76 -27.98 7.05
C PRO A 144 -24.19 -26.60 7.37
N GLN A 145 -22.93 -26.38 7.04
CA GLN A 145 -22.30 -25.06 7.14
C GLN A 145 -22.86 -24.18 6.04
N GLU A 146 -23.46 -23.07 6.41
CA GLU A 146 -23.74 -21.97 5.47
C GLU A 146 -22.43 -21.50 4.81
N PRO A 147 -22.48 -21.01 3.55
CA PRO A 147 -21.30 -20.57 2.86
C PRO A 147 -20.64 -19.44 3.66
N ARG A 148 -19.37 -19.65 4.04
CA ARG A 148 -18.56 -18.65 4.73
C ARG A 148 -18.45 -17.43 3.84
N THR A 149 -19.20 -16.38 4.16
CA THR A 149 -19.01 -15.06 3.58
C THR A 149 -17.59 -14.60 3.92
N ASN A 150 -16.84 -14.30 2.88
CA ASN A 150 -15.50 -13.70 2.94
C ASN A 150 -15.57 -12.43 3.81
N ARG A 151 -15.19 -12.48 5.08
CA ARG A 151 -15.04 -11.30 5.93
C ARG A 151 -13.70 -10.66 5.59
N GLY A 152 -13.67 -9.98 4.44
CA GLY A 152 -12.65 -8.97 4.15
C GLY A 152 -12.62 -7.94 5.29
N ARG A 153 -11.48 -7.29 5.50
CA ARG A 153 -11.35 -6.16 6.43
C ARG A 153 -12.61 -5.32 6.34
N ASN A 154 -13.16 -4.94 7.47
CA ASN A 154 -14.29 -4.03 7.49
C ASN A 154 -13.82 -2.66 6.97
N VAL A 155 -13.79 -2.51 5.65
CA VAL A 155 -13.68 -1.21 5.01
C VAL A 155 -14.93 -0.45 5.42
N VAL A 156 -14.75 0.61 6.17
CA VAL A 156 -15.88 1.46 6.57
C VAL A 156 -16.17 2.39 5.41
N LEU A 157 -17.30 2.15 4.76
CA LEU A 157 -17.73 2.98 3.64
C LEU A 157 -18.48 4.22 4.13
N GLY A 158 -18.09 5.38 3.63
CA GLY A 158 -18.78 6.63 3.78
C GLY A 158 -19.89 6.81 2.72
N PRO A 159 -20.73 7.85 2.82
CA PRO A 159 -21.81 8.11 1.88
C PRO A 159 -21.34 8.46 0.45
N ASP A 160 -20.10 8.90 0.32
CA ASP A 160 -19.49 9.25 -0.97
C ASP A 160 -18.81 8.04 -1.66
N ASP A 161 -18.61 6.91 -0.93
CA ASP A 161 -17.91 5.73 -1.43
C ASP A 161 -18.81 4.89 -2.33
N LYS A 162 -18.97 5.37 -3.55
CA LYS A 162 -19.85 4.78 -4.56
C LYS A 162 -19.26 4.95 -5.96
N PRO A 163 -19.70 4.15 -6.92
CA PRO A 163 -19.29 4.30 -8.31
C PRO A 163 -19.70 5.66 -8.88
N ALA A 164 -18.74 6.41 -9.42
CA ALA A 164 -18.99 7.63 -10.19
C ALA A 164 -19.34 7.31 -11.67
N PHE A 165 -19.01 6.11 -12.12
CA PHE A 165 -19.26 5.60 -13.47
C PHE A 165 -19.84 4.20 -13.40
N PRO A 166 -20.61 3.75 -14.41
CA PRO A 166 -21.05 2.38 -14.50
C PRO A 166 -19.86 1.43 -14.76
N GLU A 167 -20.08 0.15 -14.50
CA GLU A 167 -19.11 -0.87 -14.88
C GLU A 167 -18.84 -0.83 -16.39
N PRO A 168 -17.58 -1.02 -16.81
CA PRO A 168 -17.25 -1.13 -18.24
C PRO A 168 -18.04 -2.26 -18.91
N PRO A 169 -18.41 -2.11 -20.19
CA PRO A 169 -19.14 -3.17 -20.91
C PRO A 169 -18.29 -4.44 -21.02
N THR A 170 -18.95 -5.59 -20.97
CA THR A 170 -18.27 -6.88 -21.17
C THR A 170 -17.43 -6.87 -22.45
N GLY A 171 -16.18 -7.34 -22.34
CA GLY A 171 -15.28 -7.42 -23.48
C GLY A 171 -14.61 -6.10 -23.91
N PHE A 172 -14.70 -5.04 -23.09
CA PHE A 172 -14.10 -3.75 -23.42
C PHE A 172 -12.58 -3.79 -23.67
N ASN A 173 -11.88 -4.77 -23.10
CA ASN A 173 -10.46 -5.05 -23.30
C ASN A 173 -10.18 -6.33 -24.10
N VAL A 174 -11.13 -6.76 -24.92
CA VAL A 174 -10.96 -7.86 -25.87
C VAL A 174 -10.66 -7.29 -27.25
N ALA A 175 -9.65 -7.83 -27.94
CA ALA A 175 -9.27 -7.38 -29.28
C ALA A 175 -10.42 -7.56 -30.27
N ARG A 176 -10.61 -6.57 -31.15
CA ARG A 176 -11.62 -6.56 -32.22
C ARG A 176 -10.90 -6.53 -33.58
N ASP A 177 -11.00 -7.60 -34.35
CA ASP A 177 -10.28 -7.75 -35.63
C ASP A 177 -10.66 -6.73 -36.71
N ASN A 178 -11.82 -6.08 -36.58
CA ASN A 178 -12.40 -5.18 -37.59
C ASN A 178 -12.10 -3.69 -37.35
N ILE A 179 -11.12 -3.37 -36.51
CA ILE A 179 -10.68 -2.00 -36.23
C ILE A 179 -9.18 -1.83 -36.49
N PRO A 180 -8.70 -0.60 -36.76
CA PRO A 180 -7.26 -0.35 -36.78
C PRO A 180 -6.61 -0.56 -35.41
N HIS A 181 -5.39 -1.12 -35.42
CA HIS A 181 -4.62 -1.37 -34.20
C HIS A 181 -3.39 -0.48 -34.10
N GLY A 182 -3.08 -0.09 -32.87
CA GLY A 182 -1.82 0.53 -32.52
C GLY A 182 -0.66 -0.47 -32.47
N LYS A 183 0.51 0.03 -32.15
CA LYS A 183 1.72 -0.81 -31.98
C LYS A 183 2.25 -0.67 -30.57
N ARG A 184 2.50 -1.81 -29.93
CA ARG A 184 3.22 -1.87 -28.66
C ARG A 184 4.62 -2.41 -28.90
N GLU A 185 5.62 -1.77 -28.29
CA GLU A 185 7.00 -2.18 -28.37
C GLU A 185 7.73 -2.02 -27.03
N MET A 186 8.71 -2.87 -26.78
CA MET A 186 9.64 -2.73 -25.68
C MET A 186 10.84 -1.91 -26.17
N ILE A 187 11.15 -0.81 -25.49
CA ILE A 187 12.34 -0.02 -25.76
C ILE A 187 13.29 0.01 -24.56
N THR A 188 14.57 0.23 -24.83
CA THR A 188 15.58 0.47 -23.80
C THR A 188 16.00 1.93 -23.79
N TYR A 189 16.41 2.42 -22.63
CA TYR A 189 16.97 3.77 -22.48
C TYR A 189 18.10 3.75 -21.44
N GLU A 190 19.02 4.71 -21.56
CA GLU A 190 20.06 4.89 -20.57
C GLU A 190 19.53 5.77 -19.44
N SER A 191 19.33 5.17 -18.25
CA SER A 191 18.98 5.92 -17.06
C SER A 191 20.25 6.47 -16.41
N LYS A 192 20.41 7.78 -16.44
CA LYS A 192 21.49 8.47 -15.72
C LYS A 192 21.24 8.43 -14.21
N THR A 193 19.97 8.49 -13.83
CA THR A 193 19.52 8.43 -12.43
C THR A 193 19.95 7.13 -11.76
N VAL A 194 19.80 5.99 -12.45
CA VAL A 194 20.15 4.65 -11.91
C VAL A 194 21.55 4.22 -12.30
N GLY A 195 22.11 4.79 -13.38
CA GLY A 195 23.42 4.42 -13.92
C GLY A 195 23.41 3.07 -14.62
N THR A 196 22.33 2.73 -15.33
CA THR A 196 22.20 1.48 -16.11
C THR A 196 21.17 1.64 -17.22
N THR A 197 21.25 0.74 -18.21
CA THR A 197 20.21 0.62 -19.25
C THR A 197 18.95 0.02 -18.63
N ARG A 198 17.81 0.69 -18.80
CA ARG A 198 16.49 0.28 -18.31
C ARG A 198 15.51 0.08 -19.46
N LYS A 199 14.32 -0.47 -19.16
CA LYS A 199 13.29 -0.80 -20.15
C LYS A 199 12.00 -0.09 -19.85
N MET A 200 11.21 0.14 -20.89
CA MET A 200 9.80 0.55 -20.81
C MET A 200 9.03 0.01 -22.01
N GLN A 201 7.75 -0.28 -21.82
CA GLN A 201 6.84 -0.51 -22.95
C GLN A 201 6.26 0.80 -23.43
N VAL A 202 6.12 0.94 -24.74
CA VAL A 202 5.49 2.08 -25.38
C VAL A 202 4.42 1.58 -26.34
N TYR A 203 3.21 2.11 -26.20
CA TYR A 203 2.13 1.95 -27.18
C TYR A 203 1.98 3.23 -27.98
N THR A 204 1.92 3.11 -29.31
CA THR A 204 1.54 4.17 -30.24
C THR A 204 0.17 3.88 -30.84
N PRO A 205 -0.74 4.90 -30.96
CA PRO A 205 -2.12 4.67 -31.38
C PRO A 205 -2.23 4.25 -32.85
N PRO A 206 -3.39 3.71 -33.29
CA PRO A 206 -3.66 3.41 -34.68
C PRO A 206 -3.40 4.61 -35.59
N GLY A 207 -2.70 4.39 -36.70
CA GLY A 207 -2.34 5.46 -37.62
C GLY A 207 -1.33 6.47 -37.08
N TYR A 208 -0.51 6.07 -36.09
CA TYR A 208 0.59 6.90 -35.61
C TYR A 208 1.50 7.34 -36.77
N SER A 209 1.83 8.64 -36.79
CA SER A 209 2.71 9.26 -37.77
C SER A 209 3.57 10.32 -37.11
N THR A 210 4.78 10.52 -37.61
CA THR A 210 5.67 11.60 -37.16
C THR A 210 5.21 13.00 -37.60
N ASP A 211 4.25 13.07 -38.52
CA ASP A 211 3.69 14.34 -39.01
C ASP A 211 2.68 14.96 -38.06
N LYS A 212 2.25 14.20 -37.05
CA LYS A 212 1.31 14.62 -36.01
C LYS A 212 1.93 14.48 -34.64
N LYS A 213 1.53 15.33 -33.70
CA LYS A 213 1.92 15.19 -32.29
C LYS A 213 0.82 14.52 -31.50
N TYR A 214 1.22 13.76 -30.49
CA TYR A 214 0.31 13.01 -29.64
C TYR A 214 0.51 13.37 -28.18
N PRO A 215 -0.56 13.40 -27.37
CA PRO A 215 -0.46 13.47 -25.93
C PRO A 215 0.07 12.14 -25.37
N VAL A 216 0.62 12.17 -24.15
CA VAL A 216 1.29 11.03 -23.54
C VAL A 216 0.70 10.73 -22.16
N LEU A 217 0.27 9.49 -21.95
CA LEU A 217 -0.05 8.93 -20.66
C LEU A 217 1.14 8.08 -20.15
N TYR A 218 1.73 8.48 -19.02
CA TYR A 218 2.67 7.65 -18.27
C TYR A 218 1.88 6.81 -17.27
N LEU A 219 1.96 5.48 -17.39
CA LEU A 219 1.13 4.52 -16.67
C LEU A 219 1.98 3.62 -15.77
N LEU A 220 1.91 3.80 -14.47
CA LEU A 220 2.81 3.23 -13.47
C LEU A 220 2.26 1.96 -12.85
N HIS A 221 3.12 0.96 -12.67
CA HIS A 221 2.82 -0.35 -12.08
C HIS A 221 2.87 -0.36 -10.54
N GLY A 222 2.44 -1.46 -9.91
CA GLY A 222 2.51 -1.70 -8.47
C GLY A 222 3.84 -2.29 -7.99
N ILE A 223 3.92 -2.57 -6.68
CA ILE A 223 5.18 -3.01 -6.04
C ILE A 223 5.70 -4.36 -6.56
N GLY A 224 4.81 -5.28 -6.91
CA GLY A 224 5.16 -6.62 -7.43
C GLY A 224 5.34 -6.67 -8.95
N GLY A 225 5.12 -5.54 -9.63
CA GLY A 225 5.13 -5.44 -11.09
C GLY A 225 6.45 -4.96 -11.68
N ASP A 226 6.41 -4.76 -12.97
CA ASP A 226 7.45 -4.21 -13.83
C ASP A 226 6.79 -3.51 -15.03
N GLU A 227 7.57 -3.11 -16.01
CA GLU A 227 7.10 -2.47 -17.25
C GLU A 227 6.07 -3.30 -18.04
N THR A 228 5.87 -4.59 -17.70
CA THR A 228 4.92 -5.49 -18.36
C THR A 228 3.64 -5.75 -17.54
N GLU A 229 3.53 -5.22 -16.32
CA GLU A 229 2.41 -5.55 -15.43
C GLU A 229 1.06 -5.19 -16.05
N TRP A 230 0.92 -3.99 -16.58
CA TRP A 230 -0.33 -3.52 -17.19
C TRP A 230 -0.77 -4.37 -18.38
N GLU A 231 0.20 -4.88 -19.15
CA GLU A 231 -0.07 -5.81 -20.26
C GLU A 231 -0.75 -7.09 -19.78
N ARG A 232 -0.25 -7.66 -18.68
CA ARG A 232 -0.67 -8.99 -18.20
C ARG A 232 -2.16 -9.11 -17.85
N PHE A 233 -2.85 -8.01 -17.51
CA PHE A 233 -4.23 -8.07 -17.08
C PHE A 233 -5.17 -7.03 -17.73
N ALA A 234 -4.65 -5.89 -18.14
CA ALA A 234 -5.47 -4.79 -18.66
C ALA A 234 -5.45 -4.68 -20.18
N HIS A 235 -4.35 -5.11 -20.82
CA HIS A 235 -4.13 -4.95 -22.26
C HIS A 235 -4.40 -3.49 -22.70
N PRO A 236 -3.60 -2.49 -22.23
CA PRO A 236 -3.87 -1.07 -22.48
C PRO A 236 -3.90 -0.71 -23.96
N ASP A 237 -3.13 -1.43 -24.79
CA ASP A 237 -3.15 -1.33 -26.26
C ASP A 237 -4.53 -1.68 -26.84
N VAL A 238 -5.05 -2.85 -26.51
CA VAL A 238 -6.38 -3.30 -26.96
C VAL A 238 -7.49 -2.40 -26.43
N LEU A 239 -7.41 -2.05 -25.14
CA LEU A 239 -8.39 -1.16 -24.51
C LEU A 239 -8.43 0.19 -25.23
N LEU A 240 -7.27 0.77 -25.54
CA LEU A 240 -7.21 2.08 -26.18
C LEU A 240 -7.58 2.01 -27.66
N ASP A 241 -7.21 0.94 -28.40
CA ASP A 241 -7.66 0.72 -29.77
C ASP A 241 -9.20 0.70 -29.85
N ASN A 242 -9.85 -0.04 -28.92
CA ASN A 242 -11.31 -0.10 -28.84
C ASN A 242 -11.93 1.27 -28.54
N LEU A 243 -11.39 2.00 -27.56
CA LEU A 243 -11.90 3.32 -27.19
C LEU A 243 -11.70 4.37 -28.30
N ILE A 244 -10.59 4.32 -29.02
CA ILE A 244 -10.31 5.22 -30.16
C ILE A 244 -11.28 4.91 -31.31
N ALA A 245 -11.46 3.63 -31.65
CA ALA A 245 -12.39 3.21 -32.69
C ALA A 245 -13.84 3.62 -32.38
N ASP A 246 -14.22 3.60 -31.09
CA ASP A 246 -15.54 4.04 -30.63
C ASP A 246 -15.66 5.59 -30.48
N GLY A 247 -14.61 6.36 -30.79
CA GLY A 247 -14.58 7.81 -30.58
C GLY A 247 -14.62 8.25 -29.11
N LYS A 248 -14.31 7.32 -28.17
CA LYS A 248 -14.38 7.54 -26.73
C LYS A 248 -13.07 8.01 -26.10
N ALA A 249 -11.94 7.79 -26.76
CA ALA A 249 -10.65 8.29 -26.31
C ALA A 249 -9.93 9.09 -27.41
N VAL A 250 -9.14 10.08 -26.99
CA VAL A 250 -8.21 10.77 -27.86
C VAL A 250 -7.05 9.82 -28.21
N PRO A 251 -6.62 9.72 -29.49
CA PRO A 251 -5.40 8.98 -29.82
C PRO A 251 -4.19 9.52 -29.04
N MET A 252 -3.59 8.65 -28.21
CA MET A 252 -2.49 9.00 -27.31
C MET A 252 -1.41 7.91 -27.30
N ILE A 253 -0.21 8.29 -26.92
CA ILE A 253 0.88 7.36 -26.60
C ILE A 253 0.72 6.93 -25.14
N ILE A 254 0.88 5.64 -24.84
CA ILE A 254 1.00 5.14 -23.45
C ILE A 254 2.45 4.70 -23.24
N VAL A 255 3.04 5.18 -22.15
CA VAL A 255 4.39 4.78 -21.70
C VAL A 255 4.26 4.05 -20.38
N MET A 256 4.69 2.82 -20.34
CA MET A 256 4.70 1.95 -19.16
C MET A 256 6.15 1.68 -18.75
N PRO A 257 6.75 2.55 -17.94
CA PRO A 257 8.11 2.36 -17.45
C PRO A 257 8.14 1.42 -16.26
N ASN A 258 9.33 0.94 -15.89
CA ASN A 258 9.52 0.30 -14.61
C ASN A 258 9.67 1.37 -13.51
N GLY A 259 8.67 1.48 -12.64
CA GLY A 259 8.60 2.48 -11.55
C GLY A 259 9.56 2.23 -10.39
N ARG A 260 10.41 1.18 -10.48
CA ARG A 260 11.41 0.82 -9.48
C ARG A 260 12.80 1.24 -9.96
N ALA A 261 13.24 2.46 -9.65
CA ALA A 261 14.49 3.04 -10.11
C ALA A 261 15.68 2.55 -9.28
N GLN A 262 16.13 1.33 -9.58
CA GLN A 262 17.34 0.68 -9.03
C GLN A 262 17.95 -0.25 -10.07
N LYS A 263 19.22 -0.67 -9.87
CA LYS A 263 19.92 -1.53 -10.82
C LYS A 263 19.26 -2.90 -11.00
N ASP A 264 18.81 -3.52 -9.93
CA ASP A 264 17.99 -4.73 -9.95
C ASP A 264 16.51 -4.32 -9.88
N ASP A 265 15.92 -4.04 -11.04
CA ASP A 265 14.54 -3.57 -11.16
C ASP A 265 13.57 -4.69 -11.57
N ARG A 266 13.95 -5.97 -11.37
CA ARG A 266 13.10 -7.12 -11.66
C ARG A 266 11.80 -7.09 -10.85
N ALA A 267 10.72 -7.62 -11.43
CA ALA A 267 9.49 -7.90 -10.71
C ALA A 267 9.78 -8.76 -9.46
N ASN A 268 8.95 -8.63 -8.44
CA ASN A 268 9.08 -9.39 -7.19
C ASN A 268 10.34 -9.10 -6.34
N ALA A 269 10.99 -7.96 -6.54
CA ALA A 269 12.08 -7.51 -5.66
C ALA A 269 11.61 -7.24 -4.20
N GLY A 270 10.31 -7.41 -3.92
CA GLY A 270 9.68 -7.31 -2.60
C GLY A 270 9.63 -5.89 -2.04
N MET A 271 9.22 -5.79 -0.77
CA MET A 271 9.08 -4.50 -0.07
C MET A 271 10.43 -3.78 0.14
N GLY A 272 11.55 -4.49 0.13
CA GLY A 272 12.89 -3.88 0.17
C GLY A 272 13.17 -2.95 -1.00
N ALA A 273 12.43 -3.07 -2.11
CA ALA A 273 12.52 -2.17 -3.25
C ALA A 273 11.64 -0.90 -3.13
N ALA A 274 10.88 -0.73 -2.06
CA ALA A 274 9.99 0.44 -1.88
C ALA A 274 10.73 1.79 -1.99
N PRO A 275 11.96 1.98 -1.46
CA PRO A 275 12.70 3.23 -1.65
C PRO A 275 12.98 3.57 -3.11
N ALA A 276 13.18 2.57 -3.98
CA ALA A 276 13.42 2.77 -5.40
C ALA A 276 12.23 3.39 -6.14
N PHE A 277 11.02 3.23 -5.59
CA PHE A 277 9.82 3.88 -6.12
C PHE A 277 9.85 5.40 -5.90
N ALA A 278 10.47 5.90 -4.84
CA ALA A 278 10.66 7.33 -4.63
C ALA A 278 11.75 7.89 -5.57
N ILE A 279 12.84 7.15 -5.78
CA ILE A 279 13.94 7.54 -6.69
C ILE A 279 13.45 7.68 -8.13
N PHE A 280 12.41 6.94 -8.51
CA PHE A 280 11.83 6.96 -9.85
C PHE A 280 11.31 8.34 -10.28
N GLU A 281 11.01 9.26 -9.37
CA GLU A 281 10.65 10.64 -9.70
C GLU A 281 11.71 11.27 -10.63
N ARG A 282 12.97 11.14 -10.27
CA ARG A 282 14.08 11.67 -11.07
C ARG A 282 14.26 10.92 -12.38
N ASP A 283 14.17 9.59 -12.36
CA ASP A 283 14.27 8.78 -13.57
C ASP A 283 13.14 9.13 -14.57
N LEU A 284 11.92 9.36 -14.06
CA LEU A 284 10.78 9.79 -14.87
C LEU A 284 11.04 11.13 -15.56
N LEU A 285 11.51 12.13 -14.80
CA LEU A 285 11.65 13.49 -15.26
C LEU A 285 12.92 13.70 -16.10
N ASP A 286 14.04 13.13 -15.66
CA ASP A 286 15.37 13.37 -16.22
C ASP A 286 15.73 12.40 -17.36
N ASP A 287 15.14 11.18 -17.38
CA ASP A 287 15.53 10.13 -18.31
C ASP A 287 14.35 9.63 -19.18
N VAL A 288 13.21 9.22 -18.58
CA VAL A 288 12.07 8.63 -19.31
C VAL A 288 11.39 9.65 -20.22
N ILE A 289 10.92 10.80 -19.68
CA ILE A 289 10.21 11.82 -20.43
C ILE A 289 11.08 12.36 -21.59
N PRO A 290 12.35 12.74 -21.37
CA PRO A 290 13.23 13.18 -22.47
C PRO A 290 13.46 12.09 -23.53
N THR A 291 13.58 10.83 -23.15
CA THR A 291 13.71 9.71 -24.09
C THR A 291 12.48 9.58 -24.98
N ILE A 292 11.29 9.64 -24.40
CA ILE A 292 10.03 9.58 -25.17
C ILE A 292 9.89 10.78 -26.13
N GLN A 293 10.19 11.97 -25.67
CA GLN A 293 10.15 13.18 -26.51
C GLN A 293 11.15 13.17 -27.67
N SER A 294 12.28 12.49 -27.49
CA SER A 294 13.30 12.36 -28.54
C SER A 294 12.98 11.30 -29.59
N ARG A 295 12.21 10.26 -29.22
CA ARG A 295 11.94 9.10 -30.09
C ARG A 295 10.57 9.10 -30.73
N TYR A 296 9.60 9.79 -30.12
CA TYR A 296 8.21 9.81 -30.57
C TYR A 296 7.72 11.23 -30.79
N SER A 297 6.78 11.38 -31.72
CA SER A 297 6.18 12.68 -32.00
C SER A 297 5.15 13.06 -30.95
N THR A 298 5.58 13.74 -29.89
CA THR A 298 4.77 14.09 -28.74
C THR A 298 4.60 15.59 -28.58
N TYR A 299 3.48 16.00 -28.00
CA TYR A 299 3.42 17.32 -27.37
C TYR A 299 4.32 17.36 -26.14
N THR A 300 4.87 18.54 -25.82
CA THR A 300 5.80 18.71 -24.69
C THR A 300 5.21 19.48 -23.51
N ASN A 301 4.06 20.14 -23.71
CA ASN A 301 3.37 20.93 -22.71
C ASN A 301 2.58 20.02 -21.72
N ARG A 302 2.31 20.54 -20.55
CA ARG A 302 1.65 19.85 -19.46
C ARG A 302 0.22 19.39 -19.77
N GLU A 303 -0.51 20.16 -20.58
CA GLU A 303 -1.90 19.85 -20.97
C GLU A 303 -2.01 18.58 -21.81
N ASN A 304 -0.90 18.15 -22.40
CA ASN A 304 -0.80 16.93 -23.19
C ASN A 304 0.02 15.84 -22.48
N ARG A 305 0.17 15.94 -21.14
CA ARG A 305 0.88 14.93 -20.36
C ARG A 305 0.05 14.51 -19.15
N ALA A 306 -0.22 13.20 -19.06
CA ALA A 306 -0.94 12.57 -17.97
C ALA A 306 -0.02 11.59 -17.21
N LEU A 307 -0.26 11.46 -15.93
CA LEU A 307 0.37 10.47 -15.06
C LEU A 307 -0.71 9.69 -14.33
N ALA A 308 -0.68 8.36 -14.42
CA ALA A 308 -1.60 7.50 -13.69
C ALA A 308 -0.89 6.21 -13.24
N GLY A 309 -1.45 5.54 -12.25
CA GLY A 309 -0.87 4.29 -11.79
C GLY A 309 -1.72 3.57 -10.75
N LEU A 310 -1.39 2.29 -10.57
CA LEU A 310 -2.04 1.41 -9.60
C LEU A 310 -1.17 1.24 -8.35
N SER A 311 -1.79 1.06 -7.19
CA SER A 311 -1.10 0.69 -5.95
C SER A 311 0.10 1.60 -5.64
N MET A 312 1.33 1.09 -5.60
CA MET A 312 2.55 1.89 -5.45
C MET A 312 2.70 2.94 -6.56
N GLY A 313 2.35 2.60 -7.80
CA GLY A 313 2.30 3.54 -8.93
C GLY A 313 1.22 4.62 -8.75
N GLY A 314 0.12 4.30 -8.06
CA GLY A 314 -0.89 5.29 -7.65
C GLY A 314 -0.32 6.30 -6.66
N GLY A 315 0.42 5.83 -5.66
CA GLY A 315 1.15 6.69 -4.72
C GLY A 315 2.20 7.56 -5.42
N GLN A 316 2.99 6.98 -6.34
CA GLN A 316 3.93 7.75 -7.17
C GLN A 316 3.20 8.82 -7.98
N THR A 317 2.08 8.47 -8.61
CA THR A 317 1.27 9.42 -9.40
C THR A 317 0.87 10.64 -8.58
N LEU A 318 0.38 10.43 -7.37
CA LEU A 318 -0.01 11.55 -6.51
C LEU A 318 1.21 12.33 -6.01
N ASN A 319 2.26 11.64 -5.54
CA ASN A 319 3.46 12.30 -5.04
C ASN A 319 4.15 13.16 -6.11
N PHE A 320 4.38 12.60 -7.29
CA PHE A 320 5.10 13.29 -8.36
C PHE A 320 4.21 14.28 -9.10
N GLY A 321 2.95 13.91 -9.35
CA GLY A 321 2.01 14.76 -10.06
C GLY A 321 1.72 16.07 -9.34
N PHE A 322 1.52 16.02 -8.02
CA PHE A 322 1.34 17.24 -7.23
C PHE A 322 2.64 18.06 -7.06
N ALA A 323 3.81 17.39 -7.00
CA ALA A 323 5.08 18.08 -6.93
C ALA A 323 5.45 18.79 -8.25
N HIS A 324 4.90 18.32 -9.39
CA HIS A 324 5.24 18.79 -10.73
C HIS A 324 3.98 19.16 -11.53
N LEU A 325 3.17 20.07 -10.99
CA LEU A 325 1.98 20.60 -11.67
C LEU A 325 2.32 21.38 -12.96
N ASP A 326 3.54 21.86 -13.09
CA ASP A 326 4.10 22.43 -14.32
C ASP A 326 4.36 21.39 -15.42
N MET A 327 4.43 20.10 -15.05
CA MET A 327 4.70 19.00 -15.97
C MET A 327 3.45 18.18 -16.31
N PHE A 328 2.49 18.05 -15.39
CA PHE A 328 1.32 17.19 -15.53
C PHE A 328 0.02 17.96 -15.28
N ALA A 329 -0.97 17.78 -16.17
CA ALA A 329 -2.30 18.38 -16.00
C ALA A 329 -3.40 17.35 -15.66
N TRP A 330 -3.11 16.05 -15.78
CA TRP A 330 -4.06 14.95 -15.60
C TRP A 330 -3.44 13.88 -14.70
N LEU A 331 -4.07 13.61 -13.57
CA LEU A 331 -3.57 12.67 -12.59
C LEU A 331 -4.60 11.58 -12.28
N GLY A 332 -4.14 10.31 -12.19
CA GLY A 332 -4.99 9.16 -11.89
C GLY A 332 -4.38 8.22 -10.85
N GLY A 333 -4.83 8.30 -9.59
CA GLY A 333 -4.44 7.36 -8.53
C GLY A 333 -5.45 6.23 -8.38
N PHE A 334 -5.06 4.98 -8.73
CA PHE A 334 -5.92 3.80 -8.66
C PHE A 334 -5.52 2.93 -7.48
N SER A 335 -6.34 2.85 -6.43
CA SER A 335 -6.04 2.11 -5.19
C SER A 335 -4.65 2.47 -4.65
N SER A 336 -4.37 3.75 -4.44
CA SER A 336 -3.04 4.23 -4.04
C SER A 336 -2.55 3.56 -2.77
N ALA A 337 -1.26 3.19 -2.76
CA ALA A 337 -0.63 2.44 -1.68
C ALA A 337 -0.03 3.36 -0.58
N PRO A 338 0.49 2.79 0.53
CA PRO A 338 1.03 3.54 1.67
C PRO A 338 2.23 4.44 1.39
N ASN A 339 2.87 4.34 0.23
CA ASN A 339 3.89 5.31 -0.22
C ASN A 339 3.31 6.68 -0.58
N THR A 340 1.98 6.82 -0.59
CA THR A 340 1.31 8.11 -0.79
C THR A 340 1.55 9.00 0.42
N LYS A 341 2.08 10.19 0.18
CA LYS A 341 2.30 11.20 1.21
C LYS A 341 0.97 11.69 1.81
N PRO A 342 0.98 12.25 3.04
CA PRO A 342 -0.21 12.84 3.65
C PRO A 342 -0.85 13.90 2.76
N PRO A 343 -2.20 13.99 2.70
CA PRO A 343 -2.90 14.92 1.79
C PRO A 343 -2.48 16.39 1.95
N ALA A 344 -2.24 16.85 3.18
CA ALA A 344 -1.81 18.22 3.44
C ALA A 344 -0.38 18.52 2.93
N GLU A 345 0.48 17.49 2.83
CA GLU A 345 1.82 17.62 2.25
C GLU A 345 1.74 17.64 0.71
N LEU A 346 0.83 16.84 0.13
CA LEU A 346 0.64 16.78 -1.33
C LEU A 346 -0.01 18.04 -1.88
N VAL A 347 -0.94 18.63 -1.14
CA VAL A 347 -1.74 19.79 -1.57
C VAL A 347 -1.63 20.90 -0.53
N PRO A 348 -0.44 21.49 -0.36
CA PRO A 348 -0.25 22.61 0.56
C PRO A 348 -0.95 23.90 0.08
N ASP A 349 -1.13 24.05 -1.22
CA ASP A 349 -1.87 25.15 -1.86
C ASP A 349 -3.02 24.60 -2.72
N PRO A 350 -4.21 24.43 -2.15
CA PRO A 350 -5.39 23.96 -2.88
C PRO A 350 -5.85 24.88 -4.01
N VAL A 351 -5.53 26.17 -3.97
CA VAL A 351 -5.90 27.13 -5.02
C VAL A 351 -5.08 26.88 -6.26
N ALA A 352 -3.75 26.75 -6.10
CA ALA A 352 -2.86 26.43 -7.21
C ALA A 352 -3.23 25.09 -7.88
N VAL A 353 -3.59 24.08 -7.10
CA VAL A 353 -4.02 22.78 -7.63
C VAL A 353 -5.30 22.90 -8.47
N LYS A 354 -6.30 23.67 -8.00
CA LYS A 354 -7.55 23.92 -8.76
C LYS A 354 -7.30 24.59 -10.12
N GLU A 355 -6.38 25.53 -10.15
CA GLU A 355 -6.09 26.31 -11.36
C GLU A 355 -5.27 25.51 -12.38
N GLN A 356 -4.44 24.58 -11.88
CA GLN A 356 -3.49 23.88 -12.72
C GLN A 356 -3.98 22.50 -13.19
N LEU A 357 -4.68 21.72 -12.38
CA LEU A 357 -5.14 20.40 -12.81
C LEU A 357 -6.37 20.49 -13.71
N LYS A 358 -6.33 19.73 -14.81
CA LYS A 358 -7.49 19.52 -15.69
C LYS A 358 -8.38 18.38 -15.18
N LEU A 359 -7.75 17.33 -14.61
CA LEU A 359 -8.43 16.20 -14.02
C LEU A 359 -7.58 15.61 -12.89
N LEU A 360 -8.22 15.34 -11.78
CA LEU A 360 -7.72 14.47 -10.73
C LEU A 360 -8.71 13.32 -10.54
N TRP A 361 -8.24 12.09 -10.78
CA TRP A 361 -8.99 10.87 -10.56
C TRP A 361 -8.44 10.14 -9.35
N LEU A 362 -9.31 9.81 -8.41
CA LEU A 362 -9.03 8.92 -7.27
C LEU A 362 -10.01 7.76 -7.29
N SER A 363 -9.51 6.54 -7.13
CA SER A 363 -10.37 5.37 -7.05
C SER A 363 -9.87 4.33 -6.07
N GLY A 364 -10.78 3.43 -5.67
CA GLY A 364 -10.50 2.25 -4.87
C GLY A 364 -11.66 1.26 -4.92
N GLY A 365 -11.40 0.00 -4.63
CA GLY A 365 -12.44 -1.00 -4.49
C GLY A 365 -13.06 -0.96 -3.08
N ASN A 366 -14.37 -1.23 -2.95
CA ASN A 366 -15.04 -1.27 -1.64
C ASN A 366 -14.61 -2.48 -0.77
N LYS A 367 -13.84 -3.41 -1.33
CA LYS A 367 -13.21 -4.54 -0.63
C LYS A 367 -11.69 -4.39 -0.53
N ASP A 368 -11.15 -3.25 -0.98
CA ASP A 368 -9.73 -2.96 -0.94
C ASP A 368 -9.32 -2.49 0.47
N GLY A 369 -8.48 -3.28 1.15
CA GLY A 369 -7.95 -2.91 2.46
C GLY A 369 -7.08 -1.64 2.47
N LEU A 370 -6.67 -1.11 1.31
CA LEU A 370 -5.94 0.16 1.18
C LEU A 370 -6.86 1.34 0.86
N LEU A 371 -8.18 1.12 0.69
CA LEU A 371 -9.16 2.18 0.41
C LEU A 371 -9.05 3.39 1.36
N PRO A 372 -8.77 3.24 2.68
CA PRO A 372 -8.65 4.36 3.60
C PRO A 372 -7.63 5.43 3.18
N ILE A 373 -6.59 5.06 2.42
CA ILE A 373 -5.58 6.01 1.91
C ILE A 373 -6.22 6.97 0.92
N SER A 374 -6.93 6.41 -0.06
CA SER A 374 -7.65 7.21 -1.08
C SER A 374 -8.86 7.95 -0.48
N GLN A 375 -9.56 7.36 0.52
CA GLN A 375 -10.62 8.04 1.27
C GLN A 375 -10.08 9.29 2.01
N GLY A 376 -8.92 9.18 2.66
CA GLY A 376 -8.27 10.31 3.33
C GLY A 376 -7.93 11.44 2.36
N MET A 377 -7.43 11.11 1.18
CA MET A 377 -7.17 12.08 0.12
C MET A 377 -8.46 12.71 -0.41
N HIS A 378 -9.50 11.91 -0.69
CA HIS A 378 -10.82 12.40 -1.09
C HIS A 378 -11.42 13.36 -0.06
N ALA A 379 -11.42 12.97 1.21
CA ALA A 379 -11.98 13.80 2.28
C ALA A 379 -11.27 15.16 2.38
N TYR A 380 -9.95 15.17 2.32
CA TYR A 380 -9.15 16.39 2.35
C TYR A 380 -9.44 17.30 1.15
N LEU A 381 -9.43 16.75 -0.06
CA LEU A 381 -9.71 17.51 -1.28
C LEU A 381 -11.13 18.08 -1.28
N LYS A 382 -12.10 17.32 -0.80
CA LYS A 382 -13.49 17.76 -0.62
C LYS A 382 -13.58 18.91 0.37
N GLU A 383 -12.92 18.82 1.52
CA GLU A 383 -12.85 19.91 2.52
C GLU A 383 -12.23 21.18 1.92
N LYS A 384 -11.14 21.05 1.16
CA LYS A 384 -10.45 22.17 0.51
C LYS A 384 -11.14 22.65 -0.77
N GLY A 385 -12.24 21.98 -1.18
CA GLY A 385 -13.00 22.31 -2.37
C GLY A 385 -12.17 22.14 -3.67
N VAL A 386 -11.22 21.19 -3.72
CA VAL A 386 -10.45 20.85 -4.92
C VAL A 386 -11.27 19.89 -5.78
N PRO A 387 -11.60 20.24 -7.04
CA PRO A 387 -12.35 19.37 -7.94
C PRO A 387 -11.58 18.06 -8.21
N HIS A 388 -12.25 16.93 -8.05
CA HIS A 388 -11.71 15.61 -8.36
C HIS A 388 -12.84 14.61 -8.56
N ILE A 389 -12.54 13.54 -9.29
CA ILE A 389 -13.42 12.38 -9.39
C ILE A 389 -13.05 11.41 -8.28
N TRP A 390 -14.04 11.01 -7.48
CA TRP A 390 -13.96 9.94 -6.52
C TRP A 390 -14.81 8.77 -6.98
N HIS A 391 -14.18 7.60 -7.22
CA HIS A 391 -14.83 6.41 -7.77
C HIS A 391 -14.54 5.19 -6.90
N VAL A 392 -15.57 4.60 -6.30
CA VAL A 392 -15.45 3.38 -5.50
C VAL A 392 -16.31 2.29 -6.13
N ASP A 393 -15.68 1.27 -6.69
CA ASP A 393 -16.37 0.13 -7.29
C ASP A 393 -16.49 -1.08 -6.34
N GLY A 394 -17.08 -2.18 -6.84
CA GLY A 394 -17.36 -3.40 -6.06
C GLY A 394 -16.16 -4.35 -5.90
N ASN A 395 -14.98 -3.99 -6.36
CA ASN A 395 -13.79 -4.85 -6.41
C ASN A 395 -12.91 -4.72 -5.14
N GLY A 396 -11.76 -5.41 -5.14
CA GLY A 396 -10.73 -5.33 -4.13
C GLY A 396 -9.51 -4.54 -4.61
N HIS A 397 -8.33 -4.84 -4.00
CA HIS A 397 -7.02 -4.38 -4.48
C HIS A 397 -6.54 -5.33 -5.59
N ASP A 398 -7.17 -5.23 -6.76
CA ASP A 398 -7.08 -6.28 -7.77
C ASP A 398 -7.11 -5.74 -9.22
N PRO A 399 -6.71 -6.59 -10.19
CA PRO A 399 -6.70 -6.24 -11.61
C PRO A 399 -8.04 -5.78 -12.18
N ALA A 400 -9.17 -6.22 -11.63
CA ALA A 400 -10.49 -5.82 -12.12
C ALA A 400 -10.72 -4.33 -11.85
N HIS A 401 -10.45 -3.87 -10.61
CA HIS A 401 -10.52 -2.45 -10.25
C HIS A 401 -9.60 -1.60 -11.12
N TRP A 402 -8.34 -2.00 -11.28
CA TRP A 402 -7.35 -1.17 -11.97
C TRP A 402 -7.62 -1.03 -13.48
N ARG A 403 -8.00 -2.11 -14.17
CA ARG A 403 -8.36 -2.01 -15.59
C ARG A 403 -9.66 -1.22 -15.82
N ASN A 404 -10.65 -1.34 -14.91
CA ASN A 404 -11.89 -0.55 -14.97
C ASN A 404 -11.59 0.94 -14.77
N SER A 405 -10.70 1.27 -13.83
CA SER A 405 -10.23 2.64 -13.62
C SER A 405 -9.50 3.19 -14.84
N LEU A 406 -8.61 2.41 -15.46
CA LEU A 406 -7.93 2.81 -16.70
C LEU A 406 -8.93 3.05 -17.84
N TYR A 407 -9.93 2.17 -18.00
CA TYR A 407 -10.97 2.33 -19.02
C TYR A 407 -11.73 3.66 -18.88
N ASN A 408 -12.12 4.02 -17.65
CA ASN A 408 -12.84 5.26 -17.40
C ASN A 408 -11.91 6.48 -17.53
N PHE A 409 -10.71 6.43 -16.96
CA PHE A 409 -9.75 7.51 -16.97
C PHE A 409 -9.29 7.87 -18.39
N ALA A 410 -9.00 6.87 -19.25
CA ALA A 410 -8.55 7.09 -20.62
C ALA A 410 -9.58 7.81 -21.49
N GLN A 411 -10.86 7.76 -21.17
CA GLN A 411 -11.93 8.45 -21.88
C GLN A 411 -12.02 9.94 -21.50
N LEU A 412 -11.45 10.34 -20.39
CA LEU A 412 -11.60 11.68 -19.81
C LEU A 412 -10.40 12.59 -20.07
N ILE A 413 -9.21 12.01 -20.25
CA ILE A 413 -7.98 12.78 -20.43
C ILE A 413 -7.82 13.35 -21.85
N PHE A 414 -7.11 14.48 -21.92
CA PHE A 414 -6.76 15.19 -23.17
C PHE A 414 -7.94 15.76 -23.97
N ARG A 415 -9.07 16.01 -23.27
CA ARG A 415 -10.28 16.63 -23.85
C ARG A 415 -10.44 18.08 -23.44
#